data_dd0768f39e3e8ebe3a9f9c8da613e1b9
#
_entry.id   dd0768f39e3e8ebe3a9f9c8da613e1b9
#
_cell.length_a   1.000
_cell.length_b   1.000
_cell.length_c   1.000
_cell.angle_alpha   90.00
_cell.angle_beta   90.00
_cell.angle_gamma   90.00
#
_symmetry.space_group_name_H-M   'P 1'
#
loop_
_entity.id
_entity.type
_entity.pdbx_description
1 polymer ?
#
loop_
_entity_poly.entity_id
_entity_poly.type
_entity_poly.pdbx_seq_one_letter_code
_entity_poly.pdbx_strand_id
1 'polypeptide(L)'
;MTLQTRRTFLATLGVAALGIASGTAEAAGTALAQRRKLKKVGLQLYTVRDMMKADLPGTLRKVAAAGYKEVEFAGYFGRTPAQIKELLKKNGLTSPSSHIGLDILEKDSVRAFADAKAIGHQWVVVPWLPEERRRTADDWTAIVTLLNQLGPQAKAAGLRLAYHNHDFELKPVGGLTPYDMMLTETDPALVDFEMDLYWVTFGGGNPLDYFNRFPKRFPLVHVKDSAGPPDNKMVDVGKGKIDFRAIFAQSDKAGIKHYFVEHDQPADPLATIRTSARYLTTLRY
;
A
#
# COMPACT_ATOMS: atom_id res chain seq x y z
N MET A 1 77.12 -15.25 24.91
CA MET A 1 77.21 -15.41 23.53
C MET A 1 75.84 -15.88 23.07
N THR A 2 75.00 -14.95 22.75
CA THR A 2 73.57 -15.04 22.91
C THR A 2 72.87 -15.00 21.54
N LEU A 3 72.06 -15.96 21.32
CA LEU A 3 71.05 -16.00 20.26
C LEU A 3 70.02 -14.87 20.40
N GLN A 4 69.85 -14.06 19.39
CA GLN A 4 68.66 -13.22 19.20
C GLN A 4 68.12 -13.42 17.80
N THR A 5 67.13 -14.24 17.70
CA THR A 5 65.68 -14.11 17.54
C THR A 5 65.26 -13.44 16.23
N ARG A 6 64.95 -14.32 15.29
CA ARG A 6 64.05 -14.06 14.15
C ARG A 6 62.59 -14.06 14.66
N ARG A 7 62.05 -12.89 14.96
CA ARG A 7 60.59 -12.68 15.17
C ARG A 7 60.27 -11.24 15.03
N THR A 8 60.11 -10.70 13.83
CA THR A 8 59.34 -9.49 13.53
C THR A 8 59.30 -9.25 12.02
N PHE A 9 58.49 -10.01 11.30
CA PHE A 9 58.14 -9.69 9.90
C PHE A 9 56.88 -10.43 9.44
N LEU A 10 55.77 -10.31 10.20
CA LEU A 10 54.50 -10.84 9.78
C LEU A 10 53.32 -10.13 10.50
N ALA A 11 53.29 -8.78 10.50
CA ALA A 11 52.18 -8.05 11.10
C ALA A 11 51.81 -6.76 10.35
N THR A 12 51.90 -6.74 9.01
CA THR A 12 51.46 -5.54 8.25
C THR A 12 50.79 -5.84 6.92
N LEU A 13 50.14 -6.99 6.78
CA LEU A 13 49.37 -7.30 5.55
C LEU A 13 47.91 -7.71 5.81
N GLY A 14 47.36 -7.43 6.99
CA GLY A 14 46.00 -7.87 7.39
C GLY A 14 44.88 -6.81 7.42
N VAL A 15 45.16 -5.54 7.14
CA VAL A 15 44.15 -4.46 7.33
C VAL A 15 43.62 -3.87 6.02
N ALA A 16 44.24 -4.13 4.88
CA ALA A 16 43.78 -3.53 3.60
C ALA A 16 42.69 -4.32 2.85
N ALA A 17 42.37 -5.55 3.28
CA ALA A 17 41.40 -6.39 2.54
C ALA A 17 39.95 -6.31 3.03
N LEU A 18 39.68 -5.76 4.23
CA LEU A 18 38.30 -5.65 4.77
C LEU A 18 37.57 -4.36 4.35
N GLY A 19 38.27 -3.34 3.88
CA GLY A 19 37.64 -2.09 3.45
C GLY A 19 37.07 -2.10 2.02
N ILE A 20 37.51 -3.04 1.17
CA ILE A 20 37.10 -3.10 -0.24
C ILE A 20 35.84 -3.99 -0.42
N ALA A 21 35.62 -4.94 0.48
CA ALA A 21 34.46 -5.84 0.38
C ALA A 21 33.13 -5.19 0.81
N SER A 22 33.14 -4.25 1.75
CA SER A 22 31.94 -3.54 2.18
C SER A 22 31.46 -2.52 1.14
N GLY A 23 32.37 -1.78 0.51
CA GLY A 23 31.99 -0.80 -0.53
C GLY A 23 31.48 -1.45 -1.82
N THR A 24 31.98 -2.63 -2.18
CA THR A 24 31.52 -3.36 -3.37
C THR A 24 30.18 -4.07 -3.16
N ALA A 25 29.89 -4.53 -1.94
CA ALA A 25 28.58 -5.14 -1.61
C ALA A 25 27.47 -4.08 -1.54
N GLU A 26 27.77 -2.91 -1.01
CA GLU A 26 26.82 -1.79 -0.94
C GLU A 26 26.57 -1.18 -2.32
N ALA A 27 27.61 -1.00 -3.14
CA ALA A 27 27.50 -0.55 -4.52
C ALA A 27 26.78 -1.58 -5.41
N ALA A 28 27.02 -2.88 -5.21
CA ALA A 28 26.30 -3.95 -5.90
C ALA A 28 24.84 -4.04 -5.44
N GLY A 29 24.55 -3.82 -4.15
CA GLY A 29 23.21 -3.76 -3.58
C GLY A 29 22.40 -2.59 -4.16
N THR A 30 22.99 -1.39 -4.24
CA THR A 30 22.37 -0.22 -4.85
C THR A 30 22.20 -0.36 -6.37
N ALA A 31 23.16 -0.95 -7.09
CA ALA A 31 23.04 -1.21 -8.52
C ALA A 31 22.00 -2.28 -8.86
N LEU A 32 21.79 -3.27 -7.99
CA LEU A 32 20.72 -4.27 -8.11
C LEU A 32 19.34 -3.65 -7.78
N ALA A 33 19.26 -2.81 -6.75
CA ALA A 33 18.03 -2.09 -6.41
C ALA A 33 17.53 -1.24 -7.57
N GLN A 34 18.40 -0.50 -8.25
CA GLN A 34 18.06 0.32 -9.42
C GLN A 34 17.61 -0.48 -10.67
N ARG A 35 17.66 -1.81 -10.62
CA ARG A 35 17.18 -2.70 -11.71
C ARG A 35 15.81 -3.29 -11.46
N ARG A 36 15.26 -3.17 -10.25
CA ARG A 36 13.91 -3.67 -9.94
C ARG A 36 12.85 -2.85 -10.63
N LYS A 37 11.74 -3.49 -10.99
CA LYS A 37 10.53 -2.84 -11.51
C LYS A 37 9.30 -3.52 -10.92
N LEU A 38 8.18 -2.80 -10.91
CA LEU A 38 6.92 -3.41 -10.52
C LEU A 38 6.53 -4.51 -11.51
N LYS A 39 6.20 -5.68 -11.00
CA LYS A 39 5.71 -6.81 -11.83
C LYS A 39 4.29 -6.57 -12.31
N LYS A 40 3.49 -5.92 -11.49
CA LYS A 40 2.10 -5.56 -11.75
C LYS A 40 1.83 -4.18 -11.18
N VAL A 41 0.97 -3.44 -11.86
CA VAL A 41 0.43 -2.17 -11.40
C VAL A 41 -1.08 -2.34 -11.27
N GLY A 42 -1.61 -1.98 -10.14
CA GLY A 42 -3.03 -1.98 -9.80
C GLY A 42 -3.64 -0.60 -9.91
N LEU A 43 -4.96 -0.56 -10.01
CA LEU A 43 -5.77 0.67 -9.97
C LEU A 43 -6.86 0.53 -8.92
N GLN A 44 -6.96 1.50 -8.00
CA GLN A 44 -8.15 1.69 -7.19
C GLN A 44 -9.25 2.32 -8.08
N LEU A 45 -10.36 1.59 -8.24
CA LEU A 45 -11.42 1.95 -9.17
C LEU A 45 -12.23 3.19 -8.76
N TYR A 46 -12.02 3.70 -7.55
CA TYR A 46 -12.56 4.99 -7.14
C TYR A 46 -12.10 6.14 -8.04
N THR A 47 -10.89 6.05 -8.59
CA THR A 47 -10.36 7.00 -9.59
C THR A 47 -11.27 7.15 -10.81
N VAL A 48 -11.93 6.08 -11.21
CA VAL A 48 -12.81 6.01 -12.39
C VAL A 48 -14.28 5.74 -12.00
N ARG A 49 -14.67 6.07 -10.76
CA ARG A 49 -15.98 5.72 -10.17
C ARG A 49 -17.19 6.14 -10.99
N ASP A 50 -17.16 7.34 -11.59
CA ASP A 50 -18.28 7.82 -12.42
C ASP A 50 -18.40 7.02 -13.71
N MET A 51 -17.28 6.64 -14.28
CA MET A 51 -17.24 5.74 -15.44
C MET A 51 -17.70 4.33 -15.08
N MET A 52 -17.32 3.81 -13.90
CA MET A 52 -17.78 2.52 -13.37
C MET A 52 -19.29 2.52 -13.16
N LYS A 53 -19.84 3.61 -12.62
CA LYS A 53 -21.29 3.78 -12.44
C LYS A 53 -22.04 3.80 -13.77
N ALA A 54 -21.49 4.44 -14.80
CA ALA A 54 -22.09 4.56 -16.12
C ALA A 54 -21.98 3.27 -16.96
N ASP A 55 -20.77 2.69 -17.03
CA ASP A 55 -20.48 1.47 -17.82
C ASP A 55 -19.32 0.69 -17.18
N LEU A 56 -19.62 -0.12 -16.19
CA LEU A 56 -18.62 -0.93 -15.49
C LEU A 56 -17.84 -1.87 -16.45
N PRO A 57 -18.51 -2.66 -17.35
CA PRO A 57 -17.78 -3.53 -18.26
C PRO A 57 -16.85 -2.77 -19.22
N GLY A 58 -17.30 -1.64 -19.76
CA GLY A 58 -16.49 -0.80 -20.65
C GLY A 58 -15.34 -0.12 -19.93
N THR A 59 -15.56 0.26 -18.68
CA THR A 59 -14.50 0.89 -17.85
C THR A 59 -13.41 -0.12 -17.52
N LEU A 60 -13.73 -1.36 -17.13
CA LEU A 60 -12.73 -2.39 -16.88
C LEU A 60 -11.89 -2.70 -18.14
N ARG A 61 -12.51 -2.70 -19.34
CA ARG A 61 -11.75 -2.83 -20.59
C ARG A 61 -10.75 -1.69 -20.79
N LYS A 62 -11.17 -0.44 -20.52
CA LYS A 62 -10.30 0.76 -20.64
C LYS A 62 -9.15 0.72 -19.63
N VAL A 63 -9.42 0.26 -18.40
CA VAL A 63 -8.42 0.06 -17.35
C VAL A 63 -7.38 -0.99 -17.78
N ALA A 64 -7.82 -2.14 -18.25
CA ALA A 64 -6.92 -3.18 -18.78
C ALA A 64 -6.08 -2.67 -19.98
N ALA A 65 -6.72 -1.93 -20.90
CA ALA A 65 -6.05 -1.32 -22.06
C ALA A 65 -5.03 -0.23 -21.67
N ALA A 66 -5.21 0.44 -20.51
CA ALA A 66 -4.23 1.37 -19.94
C ALA A 66 -2.99 0.68 -19.37
N GLY A 67 -2.98 -0.66 -19.26
CA GLY A 67 -1.84 -1.46 -18.84
C GLY A 67 -1.93 -2.03 -17.42
N TYR A 68 -3.00 -1.76 -16.69
CA TYR A 68 -3.22 -2.33 -15.36
C TYR A 68 -3.43 -3.84 -15.42
N LYS A 69 -2.98 -4.56 -14.40
CA LYS A 69 -3.14 -6.01 -14.24
C LYS A 69 -3.94 -6.37 -13.01
N GLU A 70 -4.04 -5.44 -12.07
CA GLU A 70 -4.81 -5.57 -10.84
C GLU A 70 -5.76 -4.39 -10.71
N VAL A 71 -6.87 -4.60 -10.03
CA VAL A 71 -7.80 -3.55 -9.63
C VAL A 71 -8.23 -3.77 -8.19
N GLU A 72 -8.54 -2.68 -7.52
CA GLU A 72 -9.21 -2.70 -6.24
C GLU A 72 -10.59 -2.07 -6.38
N PHE A 73 -11.62 -2.76 -5.90
CA PHE A 73 -12.98 -2.24 -6.00
C PHE A 73 -13.30 -1.24 -4.88
N ALA A 74 -14.07 -0.23 -5.22
CA ALA A 74 -14.76 0.68 -4.30
C ALA A 74 -16.28 0.55 -4.51
N GLY A 75 -16.79 -0.66 -4.23
CA GLY A 75 -18.17 -1.05 -4.48
C GLY A 75 -18.38 -1.81 -5.80
N TYR A 76 -19.43 -2.61 -5.84
CA TYR A 76 -19.70 -3.54 -6.94
C TYR A 76 -20.81 -3.08 -7.89
N PHE A 77 -21.38 -1.90 -7.69
CA PHE A 77 -22.37 -1.27 -8.57
C PHE A 77 -23.56 -2.16 -8.89
N GLY A 78 -24.09 -2.89 -7.89
CA GLY A 78 -25.23 -3.79 -8.03
C GLY A 78 -24.93 -5.10 -8.77
N ARG A 79 -23.67 -5.41 -9.06
CA ARG A 79 -23.26 -6.68 -9.67
C ARG A 79 -23.06 -7.77 -8.61
N THR A 80 -23.43 -8.99 -8.98
CA THR A 80 -23.17 -10.17 -8.16
C THR A 80 -21.68 -10.54 -8.19
N PRO A 81 -21.16 -11.27 -7.17
CA PRO A 81 -19.79 -11.76 -7.18
C PRO A 81 -19.42 -12.55 -8.45
N ALA A 82 -20.33 -13.39 -8.95
CA ALA A 82 -20.11 -14.14 -10.18
C ALA A 82 -19.93 -13.25 -11.40
N GLN A 83 -20.74 -12.19 -11.52
CA GLN A 83 -20.64 -11.22 -12.62
C GLN A 83 -19.32 -10.44 -12.56
N ILE A 84 -18.90 -10.00 -11.36
CA ILE A 84 -17.60 -9.32 -11.19
C ILE A 84 -16.45 -10.25 -11.58
N LYS A 85 -16.44 -11.48 -11.09
CA LYS A 85 -15.41 -12.47 -11.39
C LYS A 85 -15.29 -12.76 -12.90
N GLU A 86 -16.42 -12.87 -13.60
CA GLU A 86 -16.45 -13.05 -15.04
C GLU A 86 -15.85 -11.83 -15.78
N LEU A 87 -16.24 -10.62 -15.37
CA LEU A 87 -15.72 -9.39 -15.97
C LEU A 87 -14.22 -9.23 -15.75
N LEU A 88 -13.70 -9.57 -14.58
CA LEU A 88 -12.26 -9.57 -14.31
C LEU A 88 -11.55 -10.57 -15.25
N LYS A 89 -12.05 -11.81 -15.33
CA LYS A 89 -11.49 -12.85 -16.21
C LYS A 89 -11.48 -12.41 -17.68
N LYS A 90 -12.59 -11.85 -18.17
CA LYS A 90 -12.72 -11.37 -19.56
C LYS A 90 -11.71 -10.29 -19.92
N ASN A 91 -11.28 -9.47 -18.95
CA ASN A 91 -10.36 -8.38 -19.17
C ASN A 91 -8.91 -8.73 -18.77
N GLY A 92 -8.61 -9.95 -18.33
CA GLY A 92 -7.28 -10.35 -17.86
C GLY A 92 -6.84 -9.58 -16.62
N LEU A 93 -7.80 -9.17 -15.78
CA LEU A 93 -7.57 -8.45 -14.53
C LEU A 93 -7.71 -9.41 -13.34
N THR A 94 -6.99 -9.11 -12.25
CA THR A 94 -7.20 -9.71 -10.93
C THR A 94 -7.61 -8.62 -9.95
N SER A 95 -8.29 -9.00 -8.87
CA SER A 95 -8.64 -8.06 -7.80
C SER A 95 -8.28 -8.66 -6.45
N PRO A 96 -7.09 -8.36 -5.93
CA PRO A 96 -6.64 -8.91 -4.65
C PRO A 96 -7.36 -8.31 -3.45
N SER A 97 -7.92 -7.10 -3.59
CA SER A 97 -8.59 -6.38 -2.50
C SER A 97 -9.83 -5.63 -2.96
N SER A 98 -10.65 -5.24 -1.99
CA SER A 98 -11.79 -4.34 -2.18
C SER A 98 -12.00 -3.48 -0.95
N HIS A 99 -12.30 -2.21 -1.17
CA HIS A 99 -12.80 -1.29 -0.16
C HIS A 99 -14.24 -1.65 0.19
N ILE A 100 -14.50 -1.93 1.47
CA ILE A 100 -15.83 -2.20 2.02
C ILE A 100 -16.01 -1.32 3.27
N GLY A 101 -17.03 -0.46 3.25
CA GLY A 101 -17.31 0.46 4.35
C GLY A 101 -17.54 -0.26 5.67
N LEU A 102 -17.14 0.39 6.75
CA LEU A 102 -17.29 -0.17 8.10
C LEU A 102 -18.73 -0.42 8.46
N ASP A 103 -19.65 0.44 8.01
CA ASP A 103 -21.10 0.28 8.17
C ASP A 103 -21.65 -1.01 7.55
N ILE A 104 -21.10 -1.42 6.40
CA ILE A 104 -21.46 -2.69 5.74
C ILE A 104 -20.95 -3.86 6.58
N LEU A 105 -19.70 -3.78 7.07
CA LEU A 105 -19.09 -4.83 7.89
C LEU A 105 -19.79 -4.97 9.26
N GLU A 106 -20.18 -3.87 9.89
CA GLU A 106 -20.97 -3.88 11.14
C GLU A 106 -22.37 -4.47 10.94
N LYS A 107 -22.97 -4.21 9.80
CA LYS A 107 -24.33 -4.71 9.48
C LYS A 107 -24.35 -6.20 9.17
N ASP A 108 -23.42 -6.70 8.31
CA ASP A 108 -23.37 -8.10 7.89
C ASP A 108 -21.98 -8.45 7.35
N SER A 109 -21.01 -8.62 8.26
CA SER A 109 -19.64 -9.00 7.91
C SER A 109 -19.58 -10.37 7.25
N VAL A 110 -20.42 -11.31 7.67
CA VAL A 110 -20.44 -12.69 7.13
C VAL A 110 -20.73 -12.65 5.64
N ARG A 111 -21.77 -11.92 5.23
CA ARG A 111 -22.13 -11.75 3.83
C ARG A 111 -21.07 -10.99 3.05
N ALA A 112 -20.54 -9.89 3.62
CA ALA A 112 -19.52 -9.08 2.96
C ALA A 112 -18.24 -9.88 2.69
N PHE A 113 -17.77 -10.67 3.65
CA PHE A 113 -16.60 -11.54 3.47
C PHE A 113 -16.87 -12.69 2.50
N ALA A 114 -18.07 -13.31 2.53
CA ALA A 114 -18.43 -14.35 1.58
C ALA A 114 -18.44 -13.84 0.13
N ASP A 115 -19.04 -12.68 -0.12
CA ASP A 115 -19.07 -12.04 -1.43
C ASP A 115 -17.64 -11.65 -1.90
N ALA A 116 -16.82 -11.06 -1.04
CA ALA A 116 -15.42 -10.75 -1.33
C ALA A 116 -14.61 -12.00 -1.70
N LYS A 117 -14.76 -13.07 -0.94
CA LYS A 117 -14.11 -14.36 -1.21
C LYS A 117 -14.55 -14.98 -2.53
N ALA A 118 -15.85 -14.94 -2.85
CA ALA A 118 -16.41 -15.47 -4.09
C ALA A 118 -15.86 -14.76 -5.34
N ILE A 119 -15.59 -13.46 -5.26
CA ILE A 119 -14.93 -12.69 -6.31
C ILE A 119 -13.47 -13.13 -6.47
N GLY A 120 -12.79 -13.48 -5.39
CA GLY A 120 -11.39 -13.91 -5.38
C GLY A 120 -10.46 -12.92 -4.67
N HIS A 121 -11.01 -12.00 -3.87
CA HIS A 121 -10.20 -11.12 -3.05
C HIS A 121 -9.40 -11.90 -1.99
N GLN A 122 -8.33 -11.33 -1.55
CA GLN A 122 -7.49 -11.79 -0.44
C GLN A 122 -7.61 -10.85 0.76
N TRP A 123 -7.90 -9.56 0.51
CA TRP A 123 -8.11 -8.53 1.53
C TRP A 123 -9.47 -7.87 1.37
N VAL A 124 -10.09 -7.58 2.52
CA VAL A 124 -11.15 -6.59 2.67
C VAL A 124 -10.55 -5.40 3.41
N VAL A 125 -10.66 -4.23 2.82
CA VAL A 125 -10.06 -3.00 3.33
C VAL A 125 -11.15 -2.06 3.83
N VAL A 126 -11.07 -1.62 5.09
CA VAL A 126 -11.89 -0.53 5.62
C VAL A 126 -11.32 0.79 5.06
N PRO A 127 -12.06 1.50 4.18
CA PRO A 127 -11.46 2.57 3.38
C PRO A 127 -11.46 3.93 4.07
N TRP A 128 -12.33 4.15 5.06
CA TRP A 128 -12.57 5.47 5.62
C TRP A 128 -13.47 5.39 6.86
N LEU A 129 -13.37 6.40 7.71
CA LEU A 129 -14.22 6.55 8.90
C LEU A 129 -14.96 7.89 8.85
N PRO A 130 -16.28 7.92 9.12
CA PRO A 130 -17.01 9.16 9.25
C PRO A 130 -16.53 9.95 10.46
N GLU A 131 -16.68 11.27 10.42
CA GLU A 131 -16.11 12.16 11.43
C GLU A 131 -16.59 11.84 12.84
N GLU A 132 -17.86 11.47 12.99
CA GLU A 132 -18.47 11.10 14.28
C GLU A 132 -17.85 9.86 14.94
N ARG A 133 -17.10 9.05 14.19
CA ARG A 133 -16.43 7.83 14.65
C ARG A 133 -14.95 8.04 14.99
N ARG A 134 -14.43 9.29 14.94
CA ARG A 134 -12.99 9.59 15.05
C ARG A 134 -12.66 10.91 15.75
N ARG A 135 -13.56 11.42 16.61
CA ARG A 135 -13.41 12.73 17.30
C ARG A 135 -12.56 12.64 18.57
N THR A 136 -12.62 11.53 19.27
CA THR A 136 -12.03 11.34 20.60
C THR A 136 -11.09 10.14 20.63
N ALA A 137 -10.26 10.07 21.66
CA ALA A 137 -9.41 8.89 21.90
C ALA A 137 -10.26 7.62 22.10
N ASP A 138 -11.43 7.75 22.75
CA ASP A 138 -12.33 6.61 22.96
C ASP A 138 -12.94 6.11 21.65
N ASP A 139 -13.25 7.01 20.70
CA ASP A 139 -13.70 6.60 19.36
C ASP A 139 -12.64 5.75 18.67
N TRP A 140 -11.37 6.16 18.73
CA TRP A 140 -10.27 5.40 18.15
C TRP A 140 -10.03 4.06 18.84
N THR A 141 -10.18 4.02 20.17
CA THR A 141 -10.14 2.75 20.94
C THR A 141 -11.26 1.80 20.48
N ALA A 142 -12.46 2.32 20.26
CA ALA A 142 -13.56 1.53 19.72
C ALA A 142 -13.28 1.00 18.29
N ILE A 143 -12.65 1.79 17.43
CA ILE A 143 -12.24 1.35 16.10
C ILE A 143 -11.20 0.22 16.17
N VAL A 144 -10.15 0.36 16.99
CA VAL A 144 -9.14 -0.70 17.21
C VAL A 144 -9.80 -1.99 17.69
N THR A 145 -10.70 -1.87 18.67
CA THR A 145 -11.47 -3.01 19.20
C THR A 145 -12.27 -3.69 18.07
N LEU A 146 -12.97 -2.91 17.26
CA LEU A 146 -13.78 -3.44 16.16
C LEU A 146 -12.92 -4.12 15.08
N LEU A 147 -11.78 -3.53 14.71
CA LEU A 147 -10.85 -4.16 13.76
C LEU A 147 -10.33 -5.50 14.29
N ASN A 148 -10.01 -5.59 15.60
CA ASN A 148 -9.59 -6.82 16.25
C ASN A 148 -10.73 -7.85 16.35
N GLN A 149 -11.99 -7.43 16.33
CA GLN A 149 -13.16 -8.34 16.27
C GLN A 149 -13.47 -8.81 14.84
N LEU A 150 -13.28 -7.97 13.85
CA LEU A 150 -13.51 -8.30 12.43
C LEU A 150 -12.38 -9.15 11.83
N GLY A 151 -11.15 -8.97 12.30
CA GLY A 151 -9.98 -9.71 11.80
C GLY A 151 -10.13 -11.24 11.86
N PRO A 152 -10.54 -11.85 12.98
CA PRO A 152 -10.82 -13.29 13.07
C PRO A 152 -11.93 -13.75 12.11
N GLN A 153 -12.96 -12.92 11.89
CA GLN A 153 -14.05 -13.24 10.99
C GLN A 153 -13.58 -13.25 9.53
N ALA A 154 -12.77 -12.25 9.13
CA ALA A 154 -12.13 -12.23 7.82
C ALA A 154 -11.26 -13.48 7.61
N LYS A 155 -10.43 -13.84 8.62
CA LYS A 155 -9.58 -15.04 8.60
C LYS A 155 -10.40 -16.32 8.47
N ALA A 156 -11.51 -16.45 9.17
CA ALA A 156 -12.41 -17.60 9.06
C ALA A 156 -13.01 -17.75 7.66
N ALA A 157 -13.25 -16.61 6.96
CA ALA A 157 -13.66 -16.59 5.57
C ALA A 157 -12.50 -16.83 4.58
N GLY A 158 -11.27 -17.02 5.05
CA GLY A 158 -10.06 -17.18 4.23
C GLY A 158 -9.60 -15.89 3.58
N LEU A 159 -9.83 -14.77 4.26
CA LEU A 159 -9.44 -13.40 3.89
C LEU A 159 -8.55 -12.79 4.98
N ARG A 160 -8.01 -11.63 4.72
CA ARG A 160 -7.39 -10.73 5.70
C ARG A 160 -8.16 -9.42 5.75
N LEU A 161 -8.21 -8.80 6.92
CA LEU A 161 -8.72 -7.45 7.08
C LEU A 161 -7.56 -6.47 6.91
N ALA A 162 -7.83 -5.31 6.30
CA ALA A 162 -6.90 -4.20 6.27
C ALA A 162 -7.63 -2.87 6.55
N TYR A 163 -6.86 -1.87 6.94
CA TYR A 163 -7.32 -0.49 7.11
C TYR A 163 -6.54 0.43 6.19
N HIS A 164 -7.25 1.33 5.48
CA HIS A 164 -6.68 2.36 4.62
C HIS A 164 -6.72 3.72 5.33
N ASN A 165 -5.57 4.40 5.37
CA ASN A 165 -5.43 5.69 6.04
C ASN A 165 -5.65 6.88 5.12
N HIS A 166 -6.07 7.99 5.74
CA HIS A 166 -6.01 9.35 5.21
C HIS A 166 -5.04 10.20 6.05
N ASP A 167 -5.17 11.53 5.97
CA ASP A 167 -4.35 12.45 6.76
C ASP A 167 -4.84 12.60 8.22
N PHE A 168 -6.12 12.33 8.46
CA PHE A 168 -6.71 12.57 9.78
C PHE A 168 -6.24 11.57 10.85
N GLU A 169 -5.80 10.37 10.47
CA GLU A 169 -5.22 9.41 11.41
C GLU A 169 -3.83 9.83 11.90
N LEU A 170 -3.18 10.73 11.18
CA LEU A 170 -1.87 11.28 11.58
C LEU A 170 -2.00 12.51 12.48
N LYS A 171 -3.21 13.06 12.63
CA LYS A 171 -3.49 14.22 13.49
C LYS A 171 -3.68 13.75 14.94
N PRO A 172 -2.95 14.31 15.92
CA PRO A 172 -3.10 13.91 17.31
C PRO A 172 -4.51 14.16 17.84
N VAL A 173 -5.07 13.18 18.54
CA VAL A 173 -6.35 13.24 19.23
C VAL A 173 -6.15 12.77 20.67
N GLY A 174 -6.44 13.62 21.67
CA GLY A 174 -6.24 13.25 23.08
C GLY A 174 -4.81 12.90 23.46
N GLY A 175 -3.80 13.44 22.73
CA GLY A 175 -2.38 13.13 22.96
C GLY A 175 -1.87 11.85 22.26
N LEU A 176 -2.74 11.15 21.51
CA LEU A 176 -2.41 9.95 20.74
C LEU A 176 -2.41 10.29 19.25
N THR A 177 -1.54 9.63 18.47
CA THR A 177 -1.63 9.61 17.02
C THR A 177 -2.42 8.36 16.61
N PRO A 178 -3.66 8.51 16.08
CA PRO A 178 -4.52 7.38 15.77
C PRO A 178 -3.88 6.32 14.88
N TYR A 179 -3.11 6.71 13.89
CA TYR A 179 -2.41 5.78 13.01
C TYR A 179 -1.41 4.89 13.77
N ASP A 180 -0.63 5.51 14.68
CA ASP A 180 0.31 4.79 15.53
C ASP A 180 -0.41 3.84 16.48
N MET A 181 -1.53 4.29 17.08
CA MET A 181 -2.36 3.47 17.94
C MET A 181 -2.90 2.24 17.21
N MET A 182 -3.50 2.43 16.03
CA MET A 182 -4.01 1.31 15.24
C MET A 182 -2.91 0.31 14.86
N LEU A 183 -1.73 0.79 14.43
CA LEU A 183 -0.59 -0.05 14.08
C LEU A 183 -0.05 -0.85 15.27
N THR A 184 -0.12 -0.29 16.48
CA THR A 184 0.41 -0.89 17.71
C THR A 184 -0.59 -1.86 18.35
N GLU A 185 -1.88 -1.51 18.37
CA GLU A 185 -2.88 -2.19 19.19
C GLU A 185 -3.75 -3.19 18.39
N THR A 186 -3.67 -3.18 17.05
CA THR A 186 -4.30 -4.25 16.25
C THR A 186 -3.41 -5.48 16.15
N ASP A 187 -4.03 -6.67 16.22
CA ASP A 187 -3.30 -7.94 16.06
C ASP A 187 -2.67 -8.06 14.65
N PRO A 188 -1.34 -8.09 14.54
CA PRO A 188 -0.65 -8.17 13.24
C PRO A 188 -0.87 -9.50 12.51
N ALA A 189 -1.35 -10.53 13.19
CA ALA A 189 -1.73 -11.79 12.54
C ALA A 189 -3.09 -11.71 11.83
N LEU A 190 -3.89 -10.69 12.12
CA LEU A 190 -5.28 -10.57 11.68
C LEU A 190 -5.56 -9.31 10.85
N VAL A 191 -4.93 -8.18 11.23
CA VAL A 191 -5.16 -6.88 10.62
C VAL A 191 -3.89 -6.38 9.93
N ASP A 192 -4.00 -6.07 8.66
CA ASP A 192 -2.97 -5.41 7.85
C ASP A 192 -3.33 -3.93 7.67
N PHE A 193 -2.42 -3.19 7.01
CA PHE A 193 -2.68 -1.82 6.60
C PHE A 193 -2.45 -1.65 5.10
N GLU A 194 -3.34 -0.93 4.47
CA GLU A 194 -3.14 -0.37 3.15
C GLU A 194 -2.67 1.06 3.31
N MET A 195 -1.36 1.27 3.20
CA MET A 195 -0.82 2.62 3.38
C MET A 195 -1.06 3.47 2.15
N ASP A 196 -1.76 4.58 2.33
CA ASP A 196 -1.79 5.64 1.33
C ASP A 196 -0.56 6.54 1.45
N LEU A 197 0.31 6.48 0.45
CA LEU A 197 1.60 7.18 0.45
C LEU A 197 1.44 8.70 0.38
N TYR A 198 0.41 9.19 -0.32
CA TYR A 198 0.09 10.61 -0.40
C TYR A 198 -0.46 11.11 0.92
N TRP A 199 -1.47 10.44 1.48
CA TRP A 199 -2.12 10.89 2.69
C TRP A 199 -1.19 10.84 3.92
N VAL A 200 -0.30 9.85 4.00
CA VAL A 200 0.76 9.85 5.01
C VAL A 200 1.66 11.08 4.85
N THR A 201 2.11 11.37 3.63
CA THR A 201 2.98 12.54 3.36
C THR A 201 2.23 13.85 3.60
N PHE A 202 0.98 13.95 3.16
CA PHE A 202 0.12 15.12 3.36
C PHE A 202 -0.14 15.40 4.84
N GLY A 203 -0.35 14.36 5.65
CA GLY A 203 -0.50 14.43 7.10
C GLY A 203 0.80 14.73 7.86
N GLY A 204 1.93 14.93 7.17
CA GLY A 204 3.23 15.25 7.77
C GLY A 204 4.04 14.02 8.20
N GLY A 205 3.57 12.81 7.89
CA GLY A 205 4.30 11.57 8.14
C GLY A 205 5.29 11.23 7.03
N ASN A 206 6.13 10.23 7.29
CA ASN A 206 7.08 9.69 6.32
C ASN A 206 6.83 8.17 6.16
N PRO A 207 6.45 7.68 4.98
CA PRO A 207 6.25 6.25 4.76
C PRO A 207 7.43 5.37 5.18
N LEU A 208 8.67 5.83 4.97
CA LEU A 208 9.88 5.07 5.31
C LEU A 208 10.03 4.88 6.83
N ASP A 209 9.63 5.87 7.64
CA ASP A 209 9.68 5.77 9.10
C ASP A 209 8.66 4.73 9.59
N TYR A 210 7.46 4.70 9.02
CA TYR A 210 6.46 3.67 9.30
C TYR A 210 6.93 2.27 8.91
N PHE A 211 7.59 2.12 7.76
CA PHE A 211 8.18 0.83 7.35
C PHE A 211 9.28 0.35 8.30
N ASN A 212 10.04 1.29 8.90
CA ASN A 212 11.05 0.98 9.89
C ASN A 212 10.46 0.54 11.22
N ARG A 213 9.43 1.26 11.69
CA ARG A 213 8.77 1.00 12.99
C ARG A 213 7.85 -0.21 12.95
N PHE A 214 7.18 -0.45 11.84
CA PHE A 214 6.16 -1.49 11.67
C PHE A 214 6.43 -2.36 10.44
N PRO A 215 7.53 -3.14 10.42
CA PRO A 215 7.88 -3.96 9.27
C PRO A 215 6.80 -5.01 8.98
N LYS A 216 6.56 -5.28 7.68
CA LYS A 216 5.59 -6.28 7.19
C LYS A 216 4.11 -5.98 7.45
N ARG A 217 3.77 -4.77 7.93
CA ARG A 217 2.39 -4.38 8.21
C ARG A 217 1.63 -3.83 7.00
N PHE A 218 2.30 -3.57 5.86
CA PHE A 218 1.75 -2.83 4.71
C PHE A 218 1.77 -3.65 3.42
N PRO A 219 0.97 -4.74 3.31
CA PRO A 219 0.94 -5.55 2.08
C PRO A 219 0.32 -4.84 0.88
N LEU A 220 -0.43 -3.79 1.10
CA LEU A 220 -1.13 -2.98 0.11
C LEU A 220 -0.67 -1.51 0.25
N VAL A 221 -0.52 -0.82 -0.87
CA VAL A 221 -0.27 0.63 -0.86
C VAL A 221 -1.09 1.33 -1.92
N HIS A 222 -1.64 2.50 -1.56
CA HIS A 222 -2.16 3.45 -2.55
C HIS A 222 -1.04 4.37 -3.01
N VAL A 223 -0.85 4.41 -4.32
CA VAL A 223 0.15 5.21 -4.99
C VAL A 223 -0.55 6.42 -5.57
N LYS A 224 -0.61 7.48 -4.76
CA LYS A 224 -1.06 8.83 -5.13
C LYS A 224 0.12 9.77 -5.06
N ASP A 225 0.17 10.81 -5.90
CA ASP A 225 1.31 11.72 -5.95
C ASP A 225 0.91 13.16 -5.60
N SER A 226 1.87 13.92 -5.09
CA SER A 226 1.70 15.28 -4.60
C SER A 226 2.56 16.25 -5.37
N ALA A 227 2.01 17.41 -5.73
CA ALA A 227 2.78 18.53 -6.28
C ALA A 227 3.82 19.07 -5.28
N GLY A 228 3.70 18.72 -4.02
CA GLY A 228 4.51 19.24 -2.93
C GLY A 228 4.02 20.60 -2.42
N PRO A 229 4.70 21.17 -1.41
CA PRO A 229 4.32 22.45 -0.83
C PRO A 229 4.26 23.59 -1.87
N PRO A 230 3.39 24.63 -1.64
CA PRO A 230 2.63 24.85 -0.42
C PRO A 230 1.31 24.04 -0.36
N ASP A 231 0.70 23.70 -1.51
CA ASP A 231 -0.68 23.22 -1.55
C ASP A 231 -0.78 21.71 -1.38
N ASN A 232 0.32 20.99 -1.58
CA ASN A 232 0.36 19.52 -1.62
C ASN A 232 -0.73 18.91 -2.54
N LYS A 233 -1.12 19.64 -3.58
CA LYS A 233 -2.20 19.22 -4.48
C LYS A 233 -1.91 17.84 -5.06
N MET A 234 -2.94 16.99 -5.09
CA MET A 234 -2.85 15.69 -5.73
C MET A 234 -2.67 15.85 -7.25
N VAL A 235 -1.74 15.08 -7.82
CA VAL A 235 -1.43 15.09 -9.26
C VAL A 235 -1.28 13.67 -9.76
N ASP A 236 -1.25 13.49 -11.09
CA ASP A 236 -0.99 12.18 -11.68
C ASP A 236 0.34 11.60 -11.19
N VAL A 237 0.37 10.31 -10.92
CA VAL A 237 1.59 9.62 -10.45
C VAL A 237 2.74 9.80 -11.45
N GLY A 238 3.87 10.25 -10.92
CA GLY A 238 5.07 10.62 -11.69
C GLY A 238 5.13 12.07 -12.14
N LYS A 239 4.13 12.89 -11.76
CA LYS A 239 4.12 14.33 -11.97
C LYS A 239 4.39 15.14 -10.72
N GLY A 240 4.45 14.46 -9.58
CA GLY A 240 4.62 15.07 -8.27
C GLY A 240 6.03 14.94 -7.70
N LYS A 241 6.10 15.00 -6.38
CA LYS A 241 7.33 15.08 -5.59
C LYS A 241 7.58 13.88 -4.68
N ILE A 242 6.63 12.93 -4.56
CA ILE A 242 6.82 11.73 -3.74
C ILE A 242 7.89 10.85 -4.38
N ASP A 243 8.92 10.50 -3.61
CA ASP A 243 10.00 9.64 -4.10
C ASP A 243 9.61 8.15 -4.03
N PHE A 244 8.86 7.72 -5.05
CA PHE A 244 8.45 6.32 -5.16
C PHE A 244 9.64 5.36 -5.33
N ARG A 245 10.82 5.82 -5.78
CA ARG A 245 12.00 4.96 -5.88
C ARG A 245 12.51 4.58 -4.51
N ALA A 246 12.71 5.56 -3.64
CA ALA A 246 13.11 5.32 -2.26
C ALA A 246 12.09 4.45 -1.51
N ILE A 247 10.79 4.74 -1.68
CA ILE A 247 9.70 4.00 -1.04
C ILE A 247 9.69 2.54 -1.52
N PHE A 248 9.70 2.30 -2.84
CA PHE A 248 9.62 0.94 -3.38
C PHE A 248 10.89 0.12 -3.18
N ALA A 249 12.06 0.77 -3.01
CA ALA A 249 13.27 0.08 -2.59
C ALA A 249 13.11 -0.61 -1.22
N GLN A 250 12.20 -0.11 -0.37
CA GLN A 250 11.87 -0.68 0.95
C GLN A 250 10.65 -1.63 0.94
N SER A 251 10.15 -2.02 -0.24
CA SER A 251 8.95 -2.86 -0.36
C SER A 251 9.04 -4.17 0.42
N ASP A 252 10.21 -4.81 0.41
CA ASP A 252 10.42 -6.06 1.14
C ASP A 252 10.32 -5.86 2.66
N LYS A 253 10.82 -4.73 3.17
CA LYS A 253 10.74 -4.37 4.60
C LYS A 253 9.31 -4.05 5.00
N ALA A 254 8.61 -3.24 4.22
CA ALA A 254 7.22 -2.89 4.44
C ALA A 254 6.27 -4.09 4.29
N GLY A 255 6.65 -5.08 3.47
CA GLY A 255 5.83 -6.25 3.13
C GLY A 255 4.90 -6.00 1.94
N ILE A 256 5.17 -4.99 1.10
CA ILE A 256 4.29 -4.58 0.00
C ILE A 256 4.21 -5.69 -1.06
N LYS A 257 2.98 -6.02 -1.44
CA LYS A 257 2.64 -7.01 -2.47
C LYS A 257 1.87 -6.39 -3.63
N HIS A 258 1.03 -5.39 -3.34
CA HIS A 258 0.13 -4.76 -4.30
C HIS A 258 0.27 -3.23 -4.25
N TYR A 259 0.26 -2.60 -5.42
CA TYR A 259 0.47 -1.17 -5.64
C TYR A 259 -0.69 -0.65 -6.46
N PHE A 260 -1.62 0.09 -5.83
CA PHE A 260 -2.80 0.62 -6.50
C PHE A 260 -2.64 2.12 -6.76
N VAL A 261 -2.60 2.50 -8.02
CA VAL A 261 -2.74 3.91 -8.39
C VAL A 261 -4.11 4.40 -7.94
N GLU A 262 -4.15 5.59 -7.35
CA GLU A 262 -5.40 6.29 -7.12
C GLU A 262 -5.22 7.81 -7.31
N HIS A 263 -6.29 8.45 -7.73
CA HIS A 263 -6.46 9.90 -7.73
C HIS A 263 -7.91 10.23 -7.37
N ASP A 264 -8.13 10.99 -6.29
CA ASP A 264 -9.48 11.18 -5.73
C ASP A 264 -10.38 12.04 -6.62
N GLN A 265 -9.81 13.03 -7.30
CA GLN A 265 -10.54 14.00 -8.14
C GLN A 265 -9.77 14.31 -9.43
N PRO A 266 -9.57 13.32 -10.31
CA PRO A 266 -8.89 13.56 -11.58
C PRO A 266 -9.75 14.40 -12.52
N ALA A 267 -9.15 15.40 -13.19
CA ALA A 267 -9.85 16.21 -14.18
C ALA A 267 -10.24 15.38 -15.42
N ASP A 268 -9.36 14.45 -15.84
CA ASP A 268 -9.63 13.44 -16.86
C ASP A 268 -9.17 12.07 -16.33
N PRO A 269 -10.09 11.24 -15.83
CA PRO A 269 -9.73 9.94 -15.27
C PRO A 269 -8.97 9.02 -16.23
N LEU A 270 -9.28 9.04 -17.53
CA LEU A 270 -8.60 8.19 -18.50
C LEU A 270 -7.17 8.67 -18.80
N ALA A 271 -6.95 9.96 -18.90
CA ALA A 271 -5.61 10.52 -19.06
C ALA A 271 -4.76 10.25 -17.81
N THR A 272 -5.33 10.45 -16.61
CA THR A 272 -4.70 10.20 -15.33
C THR A 272 -4.23 8.74 -15.20
N ILE A 273 -5.11 7.75 -15.44
CA ILE A 273 -4.73 6.34 -15.29
C ILE A 273 -3.67 5.92 -16.32
N ARG A 274 -3.71 6.44 -17.54
CA ARG A 274 -2.70 6.17 -18.58
C ARG A 274 -1.34 6.77 -18.21
N THR A 275 -1.31 8.01 -17.74
CA THR A 275 -0.09 8.70 -17.30
C THR A 275 0.56 7.95 -16.16
N SER A 276 -0.20 7.64 -15.13
CA SER A 276 0.26 6.94 -13.93
C SER A 276 0.76 5.52 -14.23
N ALA A 277 0.03 4.75 -15.04
CA ALA A 277 0.45 3.42 -15.46
C ALA A 277 1.78 3.46 -16.23
N ARG A 278 1.93 4.39 -17.19
CA ARG A 278 3.16 4.56 -17.96
C ARG A 278 4.35 4.83 -17.05
N TYR A 279 4.21 5.73 -16.09
CA TYR A 279 5.28 6.03 -15.15
C TYR A 279 5.67 4.79 -14.34
N LEU A 280 4.73 4.12 -13.69
CA LEU A 280 5.02 3.00 -12.79
C LEU A 280 5.57 1.77 -13.53
N THR A 281 5.11 1.49 -14.73
CA THR A 281 5.61 0.36 -15.53
C THR A 281 7.05 0.57 -16.04
N THR A 282 7.49 1.82 -16.13
CA THR A 282 8.86 2.18 -16.55
C THR A 282 9.79 2.49 -15.37
N LEU A 283 9.24 2.73 -14.18
CA LEU A 283 10.01 3.05 -12.99
C LEU A 283 11.03 1.93 -12.67
N ARG A 284 12.26 2.34 -12.36
CA ARG A 284 13.34 1.47 -11.85
C ARG A 284 13.73 1.93 -10.45
N TYR A 285 13.88 0.99 -9.52
CA TYR A 285 14.21 1.24 -8.12
C TYR A 285 15.05 0.12 -7.53
#